data_e2880fa4f6670d730d5a2658c07f3d48
#
_entry.id   e2880fa4f6670d730d5a2658c07f3d48
#
_cell.length_a   1.000
_cell.length_b   1.000
_cell.length_c   1.000
_cell.angle_alpha   90.00
_cell.angle_beta   90.00
_cell.angle_gamma   90.00
#
_symmetry.space_group_name_H-M   'P 1'
#
loop_
_entity.id
_entity.type
_entity.pdbx_description
1 polymer ?
#
loop_
_entity_poly.entity_id
_entity_poly.type
_entity_poly.pdbx_seq_one_letter_code
_entity_poly.pdbx_strand_id
1 'polypeptide(L)'
;MMEMIEIFPKCSFSWEKIKEMKDNEIKFWAADGLNLLHIVEIDEKRKSFYLINQSGKISWPLKYQKLEEVHNKIHNGEITLLTYEIDKLVPTWGNYIAGLFKHLGCDKI
;
A
#
# COMPACT_ATOMS: atom_id res chain seq x y z
N MET A 1 4.82 -32.08 6.16
CA MET A 1 4.54 -31.32 5.98
C MET A 1 4.73 -30.56 5.59
N MET A 2 4.52 -30.53 5.24
CA MET A 2 4.38 -29.69 4.86
C MET A 2 4.35 -28.88 4.59
N GLU A 3 4.33 -28.81 4.53
CA GLU A 3 4.20 -27.97 4.29
C GLU A 3 4.00 -27.18 3.75
N MET A 4 3.37 -26.93 3.81
CA MET A 4 3.04 -26.20 3.25
C MET A 4 3.49 -25.13 2.92
N ILE A 5 3.64 -25.12 2.77
CA ILE A 5 4.03 -24.14 2.55
C ILE A 5 3.72 -23.08 2.12
N GLU A 6 4.10 -22.47 2.30
CA GLU A 6 3.75 -21.46 1.88
C GLU A 6 3.96 -21.02 0.61
N ILE A 7 3.31 -21.38 -0.03
CA ILE A 7 3.12 -20.95 -1.33
C ILE A 7 2.26 -19.75 -1.43
N PHE A 8 1.99 -19.16 -0.32
CA PHE A 8 1.13 -18.00 -0.28
C PHE A 8 1.82 -16.78 -0.83
N PRO A 9 1.07 -15.81 -1.32
CA PRO A 9 1.65 -14.55 -1.78
C PRO A 9 2.53 -13.96 -0.72
N LYS A 10 3.55 -13.26 -1.16
CA LYS A 10 4.46 -12.64 -0.23
C LYS A 10 3.99 -11.29 0.23
N CYS A 11 2.71 -10.99 0.02
CA CYS A 11 2.15 -9.71 0.41
C CYS A 11 2.21 -9.55 1.92
N SER A 12 2.87 -8.48 2.36
CA SER A 12 3.08 -8.23 3.79
C SER A 12 2.30 -7.02 4.27
N PHE A 13 1.17 -6.72 3.64
CA PHE A 13 0.37 -5.57 4.02
C PHE A 13 -0.27 -5.79 5.39
N SER A 14 0.04 -4.91 6.34
CA SER A 14 -0.54 -4.93 7.68
C SER A 14 -0.26 -3.58 8.32
N TRP A 15 -0.98 -3.28 9.39
CA TRP A 15 -0.74 -2.03 10.10
C TRP A 15 0.67 -2.00 10.71
N GLU A 16 1.11 -3.15 11.22
CA GLU A 16 2.46 -3.23 11.78
C GLU A 16 3.50 -2.96 10.70
N LYS A 17 3.28 -3.47 9.49
CA LYS A 17 4.22 -3.23 8.40
C LYS A 17 4.26 -1.76 8.02
N ILE A 18 3.11 -1.08 8.03
CA ILE A 18 3.03 0.35 7.75
C ILE A 18 3.88 1.12 8.77
N LYS A 19 3.75 0.77 10.05
CA LYS A 19 4.52 1.43 11.09
C LYS A 19 6.01 1.13 10.96
N GLU A 20 6.35 -0.09 10.62
CA GLU A 20 7.74 -0.48 10.41
C GLU A 20 8.36 0.31 9.26
N MET A 21 7.62 0.48 8.19
CA MET A 21 8.11 1.22 7.04
C MET A 21 8.40 2.68 7.40
N LYS A 22 7.54 3.27 8.24
CA LYS A 22 7.77 4.64 8.68
C LYS A 22 9.02 4.71 9.55
N ASP A 23 9.14 3.81 10.51
CA ASP A 23 10.25 3.83 11.46
C ASP A 23 11.59 3.62 10.76
N ASN A 24 11.62 2.80 9.72
CA ASN A 24 12.83 2.50 8.98
C ASN A 24 13.01 3.38 7.76
N GLU A 25 12.12 4.37 7.57
CA GLU A 25 12.19 5.31 6.46
C GLU A 25 12.31 4.61 5.11
N ILE A 26 11.49 3.58 4.93
CA ILE A 26 11.50 2.80 3.69
C ILE A 26 10.87 3.62 2.58
N LYS A 27 11.56 3.70 1.45
CA LYS A 27 11.07 4.40 0.26
C LYS A 27 10.61 3.39 -0.79
N PHE A 28 9.60 3.76 -1.54
CA PHE A 28 9.10 2.91 -2.60
C PHE A 28 8.55 3.76 -3.74
N TRP A 29 8.47 3.19 -4.93
CA TRP A 29 8.01 3.92 -6.10
C TRP A 29 6.50 3.80 -6.24
N ALA A 30 5.85 4.90 -6.63
CA ALA A 30 4.47 4.85 -7.09
C ALA A 30 4.38 3.93 -8.30
N ALA A 31 3.17 3.54 -8.66
CA ALA A 31 2.98 2.58 -9.75
C ALA A 31 3.55 3.07 -11.08
N ASP A 32 3.53 4.38 -11.32
CA ASP A 32 4.06 4.94 -12.56
C ASP A 32 5.59 5.06 -12.57
N GLY A 33 6.24 4.80 -11.43
CA GLY A 33 7.69 4.90 -11.34
C GLY A 33 8.23 6.31 -11.32
N LEU A 34 7.37 7.32 -11.19
CA LEU A 34 7.79 8.71 -11.26
C LEU A 34 7.85 9.40 -9.90
N ASN A 35 7.18 8.84 -8.91
CA ASN A 35 7.15 9.42 -7.57
C ASN A 35 7.79 8.47 -6.58
N LEU A 36 8.83 8.93 -5.90
CA LEU A 36 9.46 8.15 -4.84
C LEU A 36 8.83 8.56 -3.53
N LEU A 37 8.22 7.59 -2.85
CA LEU A 37 7.35 7.84 -1.72
C LEU A 37 7.91 7.26 -0.44
N HIS A 38 7.53 7.85 0.70
CA HIS A 38 7.71 7.18 1.97
C HIS A 38 6.62 7.67 2.92
N ILE A 39 6.44 6.94 4.02
CA ILE A 39 5.44 7.29 5.01
C ILE A 39 6.04 8.35 5.91
N VAL A 40 5.39 9.52 5.96
CA VAL A 40 5.93 10.64 6.70
C VAL A 40 5.30 10.78 8.07
N GLU A 41 4.07 10.33 8.23
CA GLU A 41 3.37 10.49 9.50
C GLU A 41 2.33 9.41 9.69
N ILE A 42 2.12 8.97 10.93
CA ILE A 42 1.13 7.96 11.28
C ILE A 42 0.22 8.51 12.37
N ASP A 43 -1.09 8.34 12.18
CA ASP A 43 -2.11 8.70 13.16
C ASP A 43 -2.67 7.40 13.73
N GLU A 44 -2.16 6.98 14.90
CA GLU A 44 -2.58 5.71 15.50
C GLU A 44 -4.05 5.74 15.89
N LYS A 45 -4.52 6.89 16.33
CA LYS A 45 -5.89 6.98 16.81
C LYS A 45 -6.90 6.73 15.70
N ARG A 46 -6.64 7.30 14.53
CA ARG A 46 -7.51 7.13 13.37
C ARG A 46 -7.07 6.00 12.46
N LYS A 47 -5.94 5.40 12.79
CA LYS A 47 -5.35 4.33 12.00
C LYS A 47 -5.20 4.74 10.55
N SER A 48 -4.57 5.91 10.36
CA SER A 48 -4.32 6.45 9.03
C SER A 48 -2.87 6.89 8.93
N PHE A 49 -2.42 7.14 7.71
CA PHE A 49 -1.03 7.55 7.50
C PHE A 49 -0.95 8.45 6.29
N TYR A 50 0.18 9.14 6.16
CA TYR A 50 0.41 10.11 5.09
C TYR A 50 1.65 9.70 4.31
N LEU A 51 1.57 9.84 2.99
CA LEU A 51 2.72 9.63 2.11
C LEU A 51 3.25 10.98 1.64
N ILE A 52 4.54 11.04 1.41
CA ILE A 52 5.18 12.23 0.84
C ILE A 52 6.03 11.78 -0.34
N ASN A 53 6.05 12.60 -1.40
CA ASN A 53 6.88 12.28 -2.55
C ASN A 53 8.18 13.07 -2.49
N GLN A 54 9.06 12.86 -3.47
CA GLN A 54 10.38 13.48 -3.47
C GLN A 54 10.33 15.00 -3.60
N SER A 55 9.20 15.53 -4.07
CA SER A 55 9.02 16.98 -4.19
C SER A 55 8.43 17.61 -2.95
N GLY A 56 8.14 16.80 -1.93
CA GLY A 56 7.58 17.31 -0.70
C GLY A 56 6.06 17.38 -0.69
N LYS A 57 5.40 16.82 -1.70
CA LYS A 57 3.95 16.82 -1.73
C LYS A 57 3.41 15.72 -0.83
N ILE A 58 2.53 16.09 0.09
CA ILE A 58 1.97 15.16 1.08
C ILE A 58 0.57 14.75 0.65
N SER A 59 0.27 13.46 0.79
CA SER A 59 -1.04 12.92 0.45
C SER A 59 -2.08 13.33 1.48
N TRP A 60 -3.36 13.09 1.15
CA TRP A 60 -4.41 13.13 2.13
C TRP A 60 -4.21 11.96 3.09
N PRO A 61 -4.87 11.99 4.28
CA PRO A 61 -4.76 10.84 5.17
C PRO A 61 -5.32 9.60 4.50
N LEU A 62 -4.53 8.53 4.51
CA LEU A 62 -4.93 7.26 3.92
C LEU A 62 -5.33 6.34 5.06
N LYS A 63 -6.61 5.96 5.08
CA LYS A 63 -7.13 5.14 6.19
C LYS A 63 -6.79 3.68 5.94
N TYR A 64 -6.17 3.06 6.94
CA TYR A 64 -5.77 1.67 6.83
C TYR A 64 -6.95 0.77 6.51
N GLN A 65 -8.10 1.01 7.16
CA GLN A 65 -9.28 0.19 6.94
C GLN A 65 -9.70 0.20 5.47
N LYS A 66 -9.62 1.36 4.83
CA LYS A 66 -9.97 1.47 3.42
C LYS A 66 -8.96 0.73 2.54
N LEU A 67 -7.69 0.84 2.88
CA LEU A 67 -6.66 0.14 2.11
C LEU A 67 -6.78 -1.37 2.33
N GLU A 68 -7.18 -1.79 3.52
CA GLU A 68 -7.41 -3.20 3.79
C GLU A 68 -8.54 -3.74 2.91
N GLU A 69 -9.58 -2.95 2.73
CA GLU A 69 -10.67 -3.32 1.84
C GLU A 69 -10.16 -3.50 0.41
N VAL A 70 -9.35 -2.55 -0.07
CA VAL A 70 -8.76 -2.63 -1.40
C VAL A 70 -7.89 -3.87 -1.52
N HIS A 71 -7.06 -4.10 -0.51
CA HIS A 71 -6.18 -5.25 -0.47
C HIS A 71 -6.95 -6.56 -0.60
N ASN A 72 -8.05 -6.67 0.14
CA ASN A 72 -8.85 -7.88 0.11
C ASN A 72 -9.52 -8.08 -1.25
N LYS A 73 -9.95 -7.00 -1.87
CA LYS A 73 -10.57 -7.11 -3.20
C LYS A 73 -9.56 -7.57 -4.25
N ILE A 74 -8.32 -7.13 -4.12
CA ILE A 74 -7.27 -7.57 -5.04
C ILE A 74 -7.00 -9.06 -4.85
N HIS A 75 -6.88 -9.50 -3.61
CA HIS A 75 -6.59 -10.91 -3.34
C HIS A 75 -7.76 -11.82 -3.66
N ASN A 76 -8.98 -11.30 -3.62
CA ASN A 76 -10.16 -12.08 -4.01
C ASN A 76 -10.40 -12.08 -5.51
N GLY A 77 -9.60 -11.35 -6.27
CA GLY A 77 -9.76 -11.29 -7.71
C GLY A 77 -10.86 -10.35 -8.16
N GLU A 78 -11.41 -9.53 -7.27
CA GLU A 78 -12.49 -8.61 -7.63
C GLU A 78 -11.99 -7.41 -8.41
N ILE A 79 -10.76 -6.97 -8.13
CA ILE A 79 -10.12 -5.90 -8.89
C ILE A 79 -8.66 -6.27 -9.12
N THR A 80 -8.05 -5.58 -10.05
CA THR A 80 -6.63 -5.80 -10.33
C THR A 80 -5.79 -4.71 -9.67
N LEU A 81 -4.49 -4.95 -9.61
CA LEU A 81 -3.55 -4.00 -9.00
C LEU A 81 -3.16 -2.94 -10.03
N LEU A 82 -4.16 -2.19 -10.49
CA LEU A 82 -3.96 -1.13 -11.46
C LEU A 82 -4.44 0.18 -10.88
N THR A 83 -3.75 1.25 -11.22
CA THR A 83 -4.06 2.57 -10.69
C THR A 83 -5.53 2.94 -10.85
N TYR A 84 -6.07 2.75 -12.05
CA TYR A 84 -7.45 3.21 -12.28
C TYR A 84 -8.49 2.36 -11.54
N GLU A 85 -8.17 1.10 -11.29
CA GLU A 85 -9.08 0.25 -10.53
C GLU A 85 -9.10 0.68 -9.07
N ILE A 86 -7.93 0.98 -8.53
CA ILE A 86 -7.82 1.42 -7.14
C ILE A 86 -8.40 2.82 -6.97
N ASP A 87 -8.23 3.69 -7.99
CA ASP A 87 -8.77 5.04 -7.93
C ASP A 87 -10.29 5.04 -7.76
N LYS A 88 -10.98 4.02 -8.22
CA LYS A 88 -12.41 3.94 -8.04
C LYS A 88 -12.78 3.80 -6.57
N LEU A 89 -11.91 3.22 -5.78
CA LEU A 89 -12.14 3.00 -4.35
C LEU A 89 -11.49 4.07 -3.49
N VAL A 90 -10.33 4.56 -3.91
CA VAL A 90 -9.60 5.61 -3.19
C VAL A 90 -9.20 6.66 -4.22
N PRO A 91 -10.11 7.58 -4.53
CA PRO A 91 -9.86 8.57 -5.60
C PRO A 91 -8.60 9.37 -5.37
N THR A 92 -7.89 9.66 -6.45
CA THR A 92 -6.68 10.48 -6.49
C THR A 92 -5.41 9.71 -6.13
N TRP A 93 -5.49 8.73 -5.23
CA TRP A 93 -4.29 8.12 -4.67
C TRP A 93 -4.03 6.71 -5.16
N GLY A 94 -4.74 6.26 -6.21
CA GLY A 94 -4.56 4.91 -6.73
C GLY A 94 -3.13 4.61 -7.16
N ASN A 95 -2.46 5.59 -7.79
CA ASN A 95 -1.08 5.43 -8.23
C ASN A 95 -0.15 5.17 -7.05
N TYR A 96 -0.33 5.90 -5.96
CA TYR A 96 0.49 5.75 -4.75
C TYR A 96 0.22 4.42 -4.07
N ILE A 97 -1.07 4.07 -3.96
CA ILE A 97 -1.46 2.85 -3.27
C ILE A 97 -1.03 1.62 -4.06
N ALA A 98 -1.18 1.67 -5.39
CA ALA A 98 -0.72 0.56 -6.22
C ALA A 98 0.78 0.34 -6.05
N GLY A 99 1.55 1.43 -5.98
CA GLY A 99 2.98 1.34 -5.74
C GLY A 99 3.30 0.71 -4.39
N LEU A 100 2.55 1.12 -3.36
CA LEU A 100 2.73 0.54 -2.03
C LEU A 100 2.48 -0.97 -2.04
N PHE A 101 1.38 -1.39 -2.64
CA PHE A 101 1.05 -2.82 -2.68
C PHE A 101 2.07 -3.60 -3.49
N LYS A 102 2.57 -3.03 -4.59
CA LYS A 102 3.62 -3.70 -5.36
C LYS A 102 4.89 -3.85 -4.54
N HIS A 103 5.26 -2.81 -3.81
CA HIS A 103 6.44 -2.87 -2.95
C HIS A 103 6.31 -3.96 -1.90
N LEU A 104 5.10 -4.16 -1.39
CA LEU A 104 4.84 -5.16 -0.36
C LEU A 104 4.65 -6.55 -0.92
N GLY A 105 4.75 -6.72 -2.22
CA GLY A 105 4.66 -8.04 -2.85
C GLY A 105 3.25 -8.49 -3.15
N CYS A 106 2.27 -7.61 -3.08
CA CYS A 106 0.89 -8.00 -3.28
C CYS A 106 0.56 -8.31 -4.75
N ASP A 107 1.49 -8.00 -5.64
CA ASP A 107 1.32 -8.33 -7.05
C ASP A 107 1.87 -9.73 -7.39
N LYS A 108 2.32 -10.47 -6.38
CA LYS A 108 2.92 -11.79 -6.57
C LYS A 108 1.95 -12.92 -6.25
N ILE A 109 0.70 -12.72 -6.48
CA ILE A 109 -0.33 -13.71 -6.15
C ILE A 109 -0.40 -14.82 -7.17
#